data_5ae4e34c99387c90d639569113bdef33
#
_entry.id   5ae4e34c99387c90d639569113bdef33
#
_cell.length_a   1.000
_cell.length_b   1.000
_cell.length_c   1.000
_cell.angle_alpha   90.00
_cell.angle_beta   90.00
_cell.angle_gamma   90.00
#
_symmetry.space_group_name_H-M   'P 1'
#
loop_
_entity.id
_entity.type
_entity.pdbx_description
1 polymer ?
#
loop_
_entity_poly.entity_id
_entity_poly.type
_entity_poly.pdbx_seq_one_letter_code
_entity_poly.pdbx_strand_id
1 'polypeptide(L)'
;MTKAEPRLLSLERINQLAAEPRYCSRMQPEHPVDAERPWVPENYTQLYFTPLYRSLSDTQRLRYNQLFALRINEYIMMLESDLIDALLPPLLQSPALRNDAALAQAVRTMVEEEHQHCAGFAALNRLCRPDLYPAGQDRYFSQLPAASRILFGIVGNLSRHYAFALWYLMAMEESSKSLARDMSRQPETETLGRLDAGFMSVHVQHLKDETRHLHIDQHLITRCIPRRKERLNAWLFTRMLGGVLHISRKGSGVRVIHQLVRDCPELASRQEELIQAVLALKGNRQFVHSLFNRHIMPHTFHMLDQVEAFARLGERMAGYDRQTS
;
A
#
# COMPACT_ATOMS: atom_id res chain seq x y z
N MET A 1 30.37 3.80 -1.24
CA MET A 1 29.78 4.27 -2.51
C MET A 1 28.49 4.99 -2.15
N THR A 2 28.48 6.30 -2.19
CA THR A 2 27.28 7.13 -2.04
C THR A 2 26.35 6.79 -3.21
N LYS A 3 25.19 6.18 -2.92
CA LYS A 3 24.14 5.99 -3.93
C LYS A 3 23.74 7.39 -4.40
N ALA A 4 23.83 7.61 -5.73
CA ALA A 4 23.36 8.85 -6.32
C ALA A 4 21.91 9.10 -5.88
N GLU A 5 21.63 10.33 -5.45
CA GLU A 5 20.26 10.74 -5.10
C GLU A 5 19.33 10.47 -6.28
N PRO A 6 18.14 9.88 -6.04
CA PRO A 6 17.18 9.72 -7.11
C PRO A 6 16.76 11.10 -7.62
N ARG A 7 17.21 11.44 -8.83
CA ARG A 7 16.90 12.72 -9.46
C ARG A 7 15.41 12.84 -9.70
N LEU A 8 14.79 13.86 -9.14
CA LEU A 8 13.37 14.16 -9.38
C LEU A 8 13.13 14.37 -10.90
N LEU A 9 12.19 13.64 -11.46
CA LEU A 9 11.76 13.81 -12.85
C LEU A 9 11.06 15.16 -13.03
N SER A 10 11.28 15.82 -14.17
CA SER A 10 10.52 17.02 -14.52
C SER A 10 9.05 16.65 -14.83
N LEU A 11 8.13 17.60 -14.64
CA LEU A 11 6.71 17.39 -14.92
C LEU A 11 6.46 17.10 -16.40
N GLU A 12 7.23 17.72 -17.30
CA GLU A 12 7.16 17.44 -18.74
C GLU A 12 7.52 15.98 -19.03
N ARG A 13 8.59 15.48 -18.38
CA ARG A 13 9.01 14.07 -18.55
C ARG A 13 7.99 13.11 -17.95
N ILE A 14 7.39 13.42 -16.81
CA ILE A 14 6.32 12.63 -16.19
C ILE A 14 5.13 12.52 -17.15
N ASN A 15 4.66 13.65 -17.69
CA ASN A 15 3.51 13.67 -18.61
C ASN A 15 3.84 12.97 -19.95
N GLN A 16 5.07 13.07 -20.46
CA GLN A 16 5.50 12.31 -21.63
C GLN A 16 5.49 10.81 -21.39
N LEU A 17 6.03 10.35 -20.25
CA LEU A 17 6.03 8.92 -19.89
C LEU A 17 4.60 8.37 -19.78
N ALA A 18 3.70 9.10 -19.16
CA ALA A 18 2.29 8.70 -19.03
C ALA A 18 1.60 8.49 -20.39
N ALA A 19 1.98 9.25 -21.42
CA ALA A 19 1.44 9.11 -22.77
C ALA A 19 2.06 7.96 -23.58
N GLU A 20 3.09 7.27 -23.07
CA GLU A 20 3.69 6.14 -23.77
C GLU A 20 2.76 4.91 -23.74
N PRO A 21 2.57 4.17 -24.87
CA PRO A 21 1.62 3.03 -24.96
C PRO A 21 1.82 1.95 -23.91
N ARG A 22 3.04 1.75 -23.42
CA ARG A 22 3.38 0.76 -22.38
C ARG A 22 2.73 1.03 -21.01
N TYR A 23 2.26 2.26 -20.77
CA TYR A 23 1.57 2.68 -19.56
C TYR A 23 0.04 2.72 -19.73
N CYS A 24 -0.47 2.53 -20.94
CA CYS A 24 -1.91 2.57 -21.25
C CYS A 24 -2.56 1.17 -21.25
N SER A 25 -1.86 0.12 -20.84
CA SER A 25 -2.40 -1.25 -20.86
C SER A 25 -3.25 -1.54 -19.64
N ARG A 26 -4.39 -2.22 -19.84
CA ARG A 26 -5.20 -2.73 -18.71
C ARG A 26 -4.37 -3.70 -17.87
N MET A 27 -4.41 -3.53 -16.56
CA MET A 27 -3.86 -4.49 -15.62
C MET A 27 -4.65 -5.80 -15.68
N GLN A 28 -3.99 -6.86 -16.14
CA GLN A 28 -4.57 -8.21 -16.19
C GLN A 28 -3.44 -9.25 -16.12
N PRO A 29 -3.73 -10.46 -15.63
CA PRO A 29 -2.74 -11.53 -15.59
C PRO A 29 -2.20 -11.85 -16.99
N GLU A 30 -0.87 -11.90 -17.13
CA GLU A 30 -0.20 -12.32 -18.37
C GLU A 30 -0.24 -13.85 -18.56
N HIS A 31 -0.49 -14.60 -17.47
CA HIS A 31 -0.62 -16.05 -17.42
C HIS A 31 -1.82 -16.43 -16.56
N PRO A 32 -2.41 -17.62 -16.73
CA PRO A 32 -3.40 -18.15 -15.81
C PRO A 32 -2.88 -18.18 -14.38
N VAL A 33 -3.71 -17.78 -13.41
CA VAL A 33 -3.36 -17.82 -11.99
C VAL A 33 -3.48 -19.25 -11.48
N ASP A 34 -2.40 -19.77 -10.88
CA ASP A 34 -2.33 -21.12 -10.32
C ASP A 34 -2.68 -21.09 -8.82
N ALA A 35 -3.73 -21.81 -8.46
CA ALA A 35 -4.19 -21.94 -7.08
C ALA A 35 -3.31 -22.86 -6.20
N GLU A 36 -2.36 -23.59 -6.81
CA GLU A 36 -1.40 -24.44 -6.09
C GLU A 36 -0.09 -23.70 -5.76
N ARG A 37 -0.03 -22.39 -6.03
CA ARG A 37 1.13 -21.54 -5.77
C ARG A 37 0.82 -20.41 -4.79
N PRO A 38 1.83 -19.93 -4.01
CA PRO A 38 1.70 -18.72 -3.23
C PRO A 38 1.61 -17.49 -4.14
N TRP A 39 0.86 -16.48 -3.70
CA TRP A 39 0.62 -15.27 -4.49
C TRP A 39 1.44 -14.07 -4.02
N VAL A 40 1.89 -14.06 -2.77
CA VAL A 40 2.76 -13.01 -2.21
C VAL A 40 3.89 -13.63 -1.39
N PRO A 41 5.02 -12.92 -1.18
CA PRO A 41 6.06 -13.38 -0.26
C PRO A 41 5.48 -13.59 1.16
N GLU A 42 5.89 -14.66 1.83
CA GLU A 42 5.33 -15.04 3.14
C GLU A 42 5.50 -13.94 4.19
N ASN A 43 6.63 -13.23 4.17
CA ASN A 43 6.96 -12.13 5.07
C ASN A 43 6.14 -10.85 4.85
N TYR A 44 5.24 -10.82 3.87
CA TYR A 44 4.22 -9.78 3.71
C TYR A 44 2.90 -10.14 4.41
N THR A 45 2.82 -11.34 5.01
CA THR A 45 1.63 -11.81 5.72
C THR A 45 1.77 -11.68 7.24
N GLN A 46 0.67 -11.44 7.94
CA GLN A 46 0.71 -11.17 9.38
C GLN A 46 1.11 -12.40 10.22
N LEU A 47 0.53 -13.58 9.99
CA LEU A 47 0.84 -14.77 10.78
C LEU A 47 2.31 -15.20 10.66
N TYR A 48 2.99 -14.86 9.56
CA TYR A 48 4.42 -15.15 9.39
C TYR A 48 5.27 -14.66 10.59
N PHE A 49 4.89 -13.54 11.20
CA PHE A 49 5.57 -12.95 12.37
C PHE A 49 5.15 -13.58 13.70
N THR A 50 4.46 -14.72 13.66
CA THR A 50 4.00 -15.43 14.86
C THR A 50 4.52 -16.88 14.85
N PRO A 51 4.73 -17.49 16.04
CA PRO A 51 5.10 -18.91 16.10
C PRO A 51 4.07 -19.85 15.47
N LEU A 52 2.79 -19.40 15.40
CA LEU A 52 1.69 -20.20 14.90
C LEU A 52 1.78 -20.45 13.38
N TYR A 53 2.44 -19.58 12.64
CA TYR A 53 2.60 -19.76 11.19
C TYR A 53 3.26 -21.10 10.85
N ARG A 54 4.32 -21.44 11.56
CA ARG A 54 5.07 -22.69 11.34
C ARG A 54 4.34 -23.94 11.86
N SER A 55 3.31 -23.78 12.68
CA SER A 55 2.46 -24.88 13.16
C SER A 55 1.28 -25.21 12.22
N LEU A 56 1.07 -24.40 11.18
CA LEU A 56 0.12 -24.68 10.11
C LEU A 56 0.73 -25.70 9.13
N SER A 57 -0.10 -26.56 8.53
CA SER A 57 0.33 -27.41 7.41
C SER A 57 0.65 -26.57 6.16
N ASP A 58 1.36 -27.14 5.19
CA ASP A 58 1.70 -26.45 3.93
C ASP A 58 0.44 -25.98 3.20
N THR A 59 -0.61 -26.81 3.15
CA THR A 59 -1.89 -26.47 2.54
C THR A 59 -2.56 -25.28 3.27
N GLN A 60 -2.53 -25.28 4.60
CA GLN A 60 -3.11 -24.18 5.40
C GLN A 60 -2.29 -22.89 5.24
N ARG A 61 -0.95 -22.97 5.19
CA ARG A 61 -0.08 -21.81 4.91
C ARG A 61 -0.32 -21.25 3.52
N LEU A 62 -0.42 -22.13 2.51
CA LEU A 62 -0.73 -21.72 1.14
C LEU A 62 -2.07 -21.01 1.07
N ARG A 63 -3.11 -21.60 1.64
CA ARG A 63 -4.45 -20.96 1.68
C ARG A 63 -4.42 -19.62 2.40
N TYR A 64 -3.73 -19.53 3.54
CA TYR A 64 -3.57 -18.27 4.28
C TYR A 64 -2.84 -17.22 3.44
N ASN A 65 -1.75 -17.59 2.75
CA ASN A 65 -1.00 -16.71 1.86
C ASN A 65 -1.91 -16.12 0.76
N GLN A 66 -2.70 -16.95 0.10
CA GLN A 66 -3.62 -16.56 -0.96
C GLN A 66 -4.71 -15.61 -0.47
N LEU A 67 -5.36 -15.93 0.66
CA LEU A 67 -6.37 -15.05 1.25
C LEU A 67 -5.78 -13.70 1.68
N PHE A 68 -4.55 -13.72 2.21
CA PHE A 68 -3.86 -12.50 2.61
C PHE A 68 -3.43 -11.65 1.41
N ALA A 69 -3.06 -12.27 0.29
CA ALA A 69 -2.77 -11.59 -0.98
C ALA A 69 -4.00 -10.81 -1.50
N LEU A 70 -5.18 -11.43 -1.49
CA LEU A 70 -6.44 -10.75 -1.85
C LEU A 70 -6.73 -9.57 -0.91
N ARG A 71 -6.48 -9.73 0.40
CA ARG A 71 -6.59 -8.63 1.36
C ARG A 71 -5.61 -7.51 1.06
N ILE A 72 -4.38 -7.81 0.60
CA ILE A 72 -3.41 -6.78 0.19
C ILE A 72 -3.96 -5.99 -1.00
N ASN A 73 -4.46 -6.66 -2.03
CA ASN A 73 -5.09 -6.00 -3.18
C ASN A 73 -6.22 -5.05 -2.75
N GLU A 74 -7.10 -5.52 -1.85
CA GLU A 74 -8.17 -4.66 -1.32
C GLU A 74 -7.65 -3.46 -0.54
N TYR A 75 -6.52 -3.61 0.18
CA TYR A 75 -5.90 -2.50 0.90
C TYR A 75 -5.32 -1.47 -0.06
N ILE A 76 -4.66 -1.91 -1.14
CA ILE A 76 -4.19 -1.05 -2.22
C ILE A 76 -5.38 -0.31 -2.84
N MET A 77 -6.43 -1.02 -3.28
CA MET A 77 -7.65 -0.42 -3.82
C MET A 77 -8.31 0.60 -2.88
N MET A 78 -8.23 0.39 -1.56
CA MET A 78 -8.76 1.33 -0.58
C MET A 78 -7.95 2.63 -0.55
N LEU A 79 -6.65 2.56 -0.69
CA LEU A 79 -5.78 3.73 -0.77
C LEU A 79 -5.99 4.49 -2.07
N GLU A 80 -5.99 3.78 -3.18
CA GLU A 80 -6.06 4.34 -4.53
C GLU A 80 -7.46 4.89 -4.88
N SER A 81 -8.55 4.34 -4.36
CA SER A 81 -9.87 4.91 -4.57
C SER A 81 -10.29 5.83 -3.42
N ASP A 82 -10.43 5.31 -2.18
CA ASP A 82 -11.05 6.10 -1.11
C ASP A 82 -10.17 7.25 -0.63
N LEU A 83 -8.83 7.08 -0.58
CA LEU A 83 -7.92 8.14 -0.13
C LEU A 83 -7.61 9.11 -1.28
N ILE A 84 -7.24 8.62 -2.45
CA ILE A 84 -6.87 9.46 -3.60
C ILE A 84 -8.05 10.30 -4.06
N ASP A 85 -9.26 9.73 -4.19
CA ASP A 85 -10.46 10.50 -4.51
C ASP A 85 -10.81 11.56 -3.46
N ALA A 86 -10.46 11.31 -2.21
CA ALA A 86 -10.63 12.31 -1.16
C ALA A 86 -9.57 13.43 -1.22
N LEU A 87 -8.32 13.12 -1.64
CA LEU A 87 -7.18 14.04 -1.56
C LEU A 87 -6.96 14.86 -2.83
N LEU A 88 -6.86 14.20 -3.99
CA LEU A 88 -6.34 14.84 -5.21
C LEU A 88 -7.36 15.76 -5.91
N PRO A 89 -8.65 15.42 -6.07
CA PRO A 89 -9.61 16.32 -6.68
C PRO A 89 -9.76 17.67 -5.95
N PRO A 90 -9.80 17.74 -4.59
CA PRO A 90 -9.73 19.02 -3.88
C PRO A 90 -8.43 19.79 -4.13
N LEU A 91 -7.28 19.10 -4.24
CA LEU A 91 -5.99 19.74 -4.52
C LEU A 91 -5.94 20.39 -5.92
N LEU A 92 -6.56 19.78 -6.92
CA LEU A 92 -6.67 20.34 -8.28
C LEU A 92 -7.37 21.72 -8.27
N GLN A 93 -8.21 21.99 -7.27
CA GLN A 93 -8.86 23.29 -7.08
C GLN A 93 -7.99 24.30 -6.32
N SER A 94 -6.81 23.92 -5.82
CA SER A 94 -5.92 24.83 -5.11
C SER A 94 -5.30 25.86 -6.03
N PRO A 95 -4.96 27.08 -5.56
CA PRO A 95 -4.28 28.08 -6.38
C PRO A 95 -2.94 27.59 -6.94
N ALA A 96 -2.22 26.73 -6.21
CA ALA A 96 -0.94 26.19 -6.63
C ALA A 96 -1.08 25.35 -7.90
N LEU A 97 -2.08 24.45 -7.98
CA LEU A 97 -2.30 23.62 -9.15
C LEU A 97 -3.01 24.35 -10.30
N ARG A 98 -3.86 25.32 -10.00
CA ARG A 98 -4.48 26.15 -11.05
C ARG A 98 -3.47 26.95 -11.86
N ASN A 99 -2.36 27.31 -11.24
CA ASN A 99 -1.28 28.10 -11.85
C ASN A 99 -0.15 27.22 -12.41
N ASP A 100 -0.19 25.89 -12.27
CA ASP A 100 0.79 24.93 -12.78
C ASP A 100 0.07 23.87 -13.62
N ALA A 101 -0.11 24.16 -14.92
CA ALA A 101 -0.84 23.29 -15.84
C ALA A 101 -0.17 21.91 -16.00
N ALA A 102 1.16 21.84 -15.95
CA ALA A 102 1.90 20.59 -16.08
C ALA A 102 1.70 19.69 -14.87
N LEU A 103 1.73 20.24 -13.64
CA LEU A 103 1.45 19.49 -12.41
C LEU A 103 -0.02 19.08 -12.34
N ALA A 104 -0.94 19.98 -12.70
CA ALA A 104 -2.36 19.66 -12.74
C ALA A 104 -2.69 18.54 -13.73
N GLN A 105 -1.99 18.48 -14.88
CA GLN A 105 -2.13 17.37 -15.82
C GLN A 105 -1.59 16.07 -15.23
N ALA A 106 -0.40 16.07 -14.65
CA ALA A 106 0.19 14.89 -14.01
C ALA A 106 -0.75 14.30 -12.93
N VAL A 107 -1.32 15.15 -12.07
CA VAL A 107 -2.27 14.73 -11.03
C VAL A 107 -3.56 14.14 -11.63
N ARG A 108 -4.12 14.73 -12.70
CA ARG A 108 -5.31 14.15 -13.35
C ARG A 108 -5.02 12.77 -13.93
N THR A 109 -3.88 12.63 -14.60
CA THR A 109 -3.48 11.33 -15.16
C THR A 109 -3.27 10.30 -14.06
N MET A 110 -2.61 10.67 -12.94
CA MET A 110 -2.47 9.80 -11.78
C MET A 110 -3.84 9.31 -11.27
N VAL A 111 -4.82 10.19 -11.08
CA VAL A 111 -6.17 9.78 -10.63
C VAL A 111 -6.83 8.80 -11.60
N GLU A 112 -6.68 9.00 -12.92
CA GLU A 112 -7.20 8.08 -13.93
C GLU A 112 -6.52 6.71 -13.87
N GLU A 113 -5.22 6.67 -13.67
CA GLU A 113 -4.41 5.44 -13.54
C GLU A 113 -4.79 4.67 -12.27
N GLU A 114 -4.99 5.35 -11.15
CA GLU A 114 -5.41 4.72 -9.90
C GLU A 114 -6.79 4.04 -10.00
N HIS A 115 -7.72 4.64 -10.74
CA HIS A 115 -8.99 3.99 -11.03
C HIS A 115 -8.81 2.73 -11.89
N GLN A 116 -7.84 2.73 -12.82
CA GLN A 116 -7.51 1.53 -13.61
C GLN A 116 -6.83 0.46 -12.75
N HIS A 117 -5.96 0.83 -11.82
CA HIS A 117 -5.35 -0.08 -10.86
C HIS A 117 -6.42 -0.76 -10.00
N CYS A 118 -7.35 0.01 -9.43
CA CYS A 118 -8.48 -0.53 -8.67
C CYS A 118 -9.30 -1.54 -9.49
N ALA A 119 -9.61 -1.21 -10.75
CA ALA A 119 -10.35 -2.11 -11.63
C ALA A 119 -9.57 -3.41 -11.94
N GLY A 120 -8.25 -3.30 -12.12
CA GLY A 120 -7.35 -4.43 -12.34
C GLY A 120 -7.27 -5.37 -11.12
N PHE A 121 -7.07 -4.82 -9.92
CA PHE A 121 -7.05 -5.61 -8.69
C PHE A 121 -8.41 -6.24 -8.37
N ALA A 122 -9.53 -5.54 -8.60
CA ALA A 122 -10.87 -6.10 -8.44
C ALA A 122 -11.11 -7.28 -9.40
N ALA A 123 -10.67 -7.15 -10.66
CA ALA A 123 -10.77 -8.22 -11.65
C ALA A 123 -9.89 -9.43 -11.25
N LEU A 124 -8.67 -9.20 -10.77
CA LEU A 124 -7.78 -10.27 -10.27
C LEU A 124 -8.41 -11.00 -9.07
N ASN A 125 -8.91 -10.26 -8.09
CA ASN A 125 -9.55 -10.86 -6.91
C ASN A 125 -10.76 -11.73 -7.30
N ARG A 126 -11.60 -11.25 -8.23
CA ARG A 126 -12.75 -11.98 -8.75
C ARG A 126 -12.33 -13.23 -9.54
N LEU A 127 -11.27 -13.15 -10.32
CA LEU A 127 -10.71 -14.29 -11.04
C LEU A 127 -10.23 -15.38 -10.06
N CYS A 128 -9.52 -14.97 -9.01
CA CYS A 128 -8.95 -15.88 -8.02
C CYS A 128 -10.01 -16.52 -7.09
N ARG A 129 -11.02 -15.76 -6.67
CA ARG A 129 -12.05 -16.20 -5.69
C ARG A 129 -13.43 -15.62 -6.02
N PRO A 130 -14.08 -16.10 -7.10
CA PRO A 130 -15.41 -15.60 -7.52
C PRO A 130 -16.48 -15.80 -6.44
N ASP A 131 -16.29 -16.76 -5.53
CA ASP A 131 -17.16 -17.01 -4.38
C ASP A 131 -17.11 -15.89 -3.33
N LEU A 132 -15.97 -15.22 -3.15
CA LEU A 132 -15.79 -14.10 -2.22
C LEU A 132 -16.11 -12.74 -2.89
N TYR A 133 -16.00 -12.67 -4.21
CA TYR A 133 -16.18 -11.44 -4.99
C TYR A 133 -17.27 -11.57 -6.07
N PRO A 134 -18.55 -11.78 -5.67
CA PRO A 134 -19.66 -11.78 -6.63
C PRO A 134 -19.79 -10.42 -7.32
N ALA A 135 -20.58 -10.36 -8.39
CA ALA A 135 -20.80 -9.12 -9.14
C ALA A 135 -21.26 -7.97 -8.21
N GLY A 136 -20.60 -6.81 -8.34
CA GLY A 136 -20.87 -5.63 -7.51
C GLY A 136 -20.20 -5.62 -6.14
N GLN A 137 -19.40 -6.64 -5.79
CA GLN A 137 -18.61 -6.67 -4.57
C GLN A 137 -17.12 -6.75 -4.91
N ASP A 138 -16.39 -5.65 -4.75
CA ASP A 138 -14.96 -5.57 -5.05
C ASP A 138 -14.08 -5.74 -3.80
N ARG A 139 -14.66 -5.69 -2.59
CA ARG A 139 -13.94 -5.81 -1.31
C ARG A 139 -14.68 -6.73 -0.35
N TYR A 140 -13.97 -7.71 0.19
CA TYR A 140 -14.46 -8.68 1.16
C TYR A 140 -13.81 -8.48 2.54
N PHE A 141 -12.49 -8.33 2.60
CA PHE A 141 -11.71 -8.18 3.83
C PHE A 141 -11.62 -6.73 4.33
N SER A 142 -11.45 -5.76 3.43
CA SER A 142 -11.09 -4.37 3.76
C SER A 142 -12.26 -3.41 3.52
N GLN A 143 -13.35 -3.60 4.26
CA GLN A 143 -14.49 -2.69 4.20
C GLN A 143 -14.23 -1.45 5.05
N LEU A 144 -14.32 -0.26 4.47
CA LEU A 144 -14.23 1.01 5.18
C LEU A 144 -15.54 1.34 5.90
N PRO A 145 -15.51 1.51 7.22
CA PRO A 145 -16.67 2.05 7.96
C PRO A 145 -17.06 3.43 7.42
N ALA A 146 -18.35 3.77 7.49
CA ALA A 146 -18.85 5.09 7.06
C ALA A 146 -18.12 6.26 7.75
N ALA A 147 -17.79 6.11 9.04
CA ALA A 147 -17.00 7.10 9.78
C ALA A 147 -15.60 7.33 9.17
N SER A 148 -14.96 6.30 8.64
CA SER A 148 -13.65 6.43 7.98
C SER A 148 -13.75 7.17 6.65
N ARG A 149 -14.82 7.00 5.89
CA ARG A 149 -15.08 7.76 4.65
C ARG A 149 -15.28 9.26 4.95
N ILE A 150 -16.04 9.57 6.01
CA ILE A 150 -16.21 10.96 6.48
C ILE A 150 -14.84 11.54 6.89
N LEU A 151 -14.03 10.77 7.63
CA LEU A 151 -12.69 11.19 8.01
C LEU A 151 -11.80 11.46 6.78
N PHE A 152 -11.83 10.62 5.78
CA PHE A 152 -11.07 10.84 4.53
C PHE A 152 -11.54 12.11 3.82
N GLY A 153 -12.84 12.39 3.77
CA GLY A 153 -13.37 13.65 3.22
C GLY A 153 -12.86 14.90 4.00
N ILE A 154 -12.77 14.80 5.33
CA ILE A 154 -12.17 15.87 6.16
C ILE A 154 -10.68 16.01 5.86
N VAL A 155 -9.94 14.91 5.83
CA VAL A 155 -8.51 14.87 5.52
C VAL A 155 -8.24 15.45 4.13
N GLY A 156 -9.05 15.09 3.13
CA GLY A 156 -8.97 15.64 1.78
C GLY A 156 -9.13 17.16 1.72
N ASN A 157 -10.11 17.70 2.42
CA ASN A 157 -10.26 19.16 2.51
C ASN A 157 -9.09 19.84 3.23
N LEU A 158 -8.51 19.20 4.24
CA LEU A 158 -7.33 19.69 4.95
C LEU A 158 -6.06 19.63 4.10
N SER A 159 -5.98 18.76 3.11
CA SER A 159 -4.81 18.59 2.23
C SER A 159 -4.45 19.86 1.44
N ARG A 160 -5.42 20.76 1.22
CA ARG A 160 -5.18 22.09 0.61
C ARG A 160 -4.27 22.97 1.45
N HIS A 161 -4.13 22.68 2.74
CA HIS A 161 -3.44 23.52 3.72
C HIS A 161 -2.33 22.79 4.47
N TYR A 162 -2.30 21.45 4.40
CA TYR A 162 -1.44 20.58 5.19
C TYR A 162 -0.89 19.42 4.35
N ALA A 163 0.41 19.15 4.46
CA ALA A 163 1.11 18.13 3.69
C ALA A 163 0.97 16.71 4.27
N PHE A 164 0.45 16.52 5.48
CA PHE A 164 0.51 15.24 6.19
C PHE A 164 -0.13 14.09 5.41
N ALA A 165 -1.22 14.37 4.69
CA ALA A 165 -1.92 13.37 3.89
C ALA A 165 -1.15 13.01 2.63
N LEU A 166 -0.44 13.96 2.01
CA LEU A 166 0.44 13.71 0.87
C LEU A 166 1.68 12.90 1.28
N TRP A 167 2.26 13.20 2.45
CA TRP A 167 3.32 12.38 3.03
C TRP A 167 2.86 10.93 3.27
N TYR A 168 1.61 10.78 3.72
CA TYR A 168 1.04 9.46 3.94
C TYR A 168 0.77 8.73 2.61
N LEU A 169 0.21 9.42 1.62
CA LEU A 169 0.00 8.89 0.26
C LEU A 169 1.31 8.38 -0.31
N MET A 170 2.34 9.23 -0.39
CA MET A 170 3.67 8.87 -0.88
C MET A 170 4.28 7.66 -0.17
N ALA A 171 4.11 7.53 1.16
CA ALA A 171 4.60 6.38 1.91
C ALA A 171 3.86 5.09 1.53
N MET A 172 2.56 5.17 1.24
CA MET A 172 1.74 4.01 0.85
C MET A 172 2.03 3.58 -0.59
N GLU A 173 2.15 4.51 -1.53
CA GLU A 173 2.59 4.27 -2.91
C GLU A 173 3.94 3.54 -2.95
N GLU A 174 4.91 4.03 -2.19
CA GLU A 174 6.22 3.39 -2.15
C GLU A 174 6.18 2.01 -1.49
N SER A 175 5.27 1.78 -0.55
CA SER A 175 5.06 0.46 0.06
C SER A 175 4.49 -0.55 -0.94
N SER A 176 3.47 -0.18 -1.71
CA SER A 176 2.87 -1.03 -2.76
C SER A 176 3.88 -1.36 -3.86
N LYS A 177 4.63 -0.34 -4.31
CA LYS A 177 5.76 -0.49 -5.22
C LYS A 177 6.82 -1.47 -4.70
N SER A 178 7.13 -1.43 -3.38
CA SER A 178 8.11 -2.33 -2.77
C SER A 178 7.67 -3.80 -2.85
N LEU A 179 6.39 -4.09 -2.60
CA LEU A 179 5.84 -5.43 -2.75
C LEU A 179 6.07 -5.96 -4.17
N ALA A 180 5.65 -5.23 -5.19
CA ALA A 180 5.80 -5.64 -6.58
C ALA A 180 7.27 -5.85 -6.99
N ARG A 181 8.15 -4.96 -6.51
CA ARG A 181 9.61 -5.08 -6.72
C ARG A 181 10.18 -6.34 -6.08
N ASP A 182 9.78 -6.65 -4.84
CA ASP A 182 10.29 -7.80 -4.10
C ASP A 182 9.76 -9.11 -4.71
N MET A 183 8.48 -9.17 -5.13
CA MET A 183 7.93 -10.29 -5.89
C MET A 183 8.73 -10.57 -7.17
N SER A 184 9.11 -9.52 -7.91
CA SER A 184 9.88 -9.66 -9.16
C SER A 184 11.32 -10.11 -8.94
N ARG A 185 11.97 -9.63 -7.88
CA ARG A 185 13.40 -9.88 -7.61
C ARG A 185 13.64 -11.18 -6.87
N GLN A 186 12.70 -11.59 -6.04
CA GLN A 186 12.77 -12.78 -5.19
C GLN A 186 11.46 -13.56 -5.29
N PRO A 187 11.20 -14.22 -6.44
CA PRO A 187 9.95 -14.94 -6.67
C PRO A 187 9.84 -16.26 -5.88
N GLU A 188 10.88 -16.66 -5.13
CA GLU A 188 10.85 -17.82 -4.24
C GLU A 188 10.46 -17.40 -2.83
N THR A 189 9.48 -18.11 -2.25
CA THR A 189 9.09 -17.95 -0.85
C THR A 189 9.98 -18.81 0.06
N GLU A 190 9.90 -18.61 1.37
CA GLU A 190 10.71 -19.35 2.32
C GLU A 190 10.29 -20.85 2.40
N THR A 191 8.98 -21.14 2.36
CA THR A 191 8.46 -22.50 2.61
C THR A 191 7.43 -23.00 1.59
N LEU A 192 6.83 -22.11 0.78
CA LEU A 192 5.74 -22.47 -0.13
C LEU A 192 6.17 -22.58 -1.60
N GLY A 193 7.47 -22.40 -1.88
CA GLY A 193 8.02 -22.46 -3.23
C GLY A 193 7.81 -21.16 -4.01
N ARG A 194 7.76 -21.27 -5.33
CA ARG A 194 7.76 -20.11 -6.23
C ARG A 194 6.40 -19.44 -6.30
N LEU A 195 6.41 -18.10 -6.31
CA LEU A 195 5.23 -17.25 -6.49
C LEU A 195 4.55 -17.54 -7.84
N ASP A 196 3.23 -17.40 -7.87
CA ASP A 196 2.44 -17.49 -9.08
C ASP A 196 2.77 -16.35 -10.06
N ALA A 197 3.08 -16.70 -11.30
CA ALA A 197 3.49 -15.73 -12.32
C ALA A 197 2.32 -14.86 -12.81
N GLY A 198 1.11 -15.40 -12.87
CA GLY A 198 -0.08 -14.66 -13.28
C GLY A 198 -0.46 -13.60 -12.28
N PHE A 199 -0.53 -13.95 -10.99
CA PHE A 199 -0.81 -13.00 -9.91
C PHE A 199 0.29 -11.92 -9.82
N MET A 200 1.56 -12.33 -9.86
CA MET A 200 2.70 -11.43 -9.82
C MET A 200 2.70 -10.43 -10.98
N SER A 201 2.30 -10.85 -12.19
CA SER A 201 2.35 -9.99 -13.38
C SER A 201 1.47 -8.75 -13.25
N VAL A 202 0.34 -8.84 -12.55
CA VAL A 202 -0.54 -7.68 -12.28
C VAL A 202 0.15 -6.67 -11.37
N HIS A 203 0.82 -7.11 -10.32
CA HIS A 203 1.61 -6.22 -9.45
C HIS A 203 2.80 -5.60 -10.17
N VAL A 204 3.42 -6.32 -11.11
CA VAL A 204 4.53 -5.78 -11.92
C VAL A 204 4.04 -4.72 -12.91
N GLN A 205 2.82 -4.88 -13.45
CA GLN A 205 2.20 -3.83 -14.28
C GLN A 205 1.93 -2.58 -13.44
N HIS A 206 1.35 -2.72 -12.27
CA HIS A 206 1.15 -1.64 -11.30
C HIS A 206 2.44 -0.89 -10.96
N LEU A 207 3.55 -1.60 -10.68
CA LEU A 207 4.86 -1.03 -10.36
C LEU A 207 5.35 0.02 -11.37
N LYS A 208 4.97 -0.09 -12.64
CA LYS A 208 5.42 0.84 -13.69
C LYS A 208 4.92 2.25 -13.45
N ASP A 209 3.68 2.40 -13.00
CA ASP A 209 3.03 3.69 -12.76
C ASP A 209 3.45 4.27 -11.42
N GLU A 210 3.53 3.45 -10.38
CA GLU A 210 3.94 3.83 -9.03
C GLU A 210 5.28 4.59 -8.97
N THR A 211 6.17 4.32 -9.92
CA THR A 211 7.43 5.07 -10.00
C THR A 211 7.23 6.52 -10.41
N ARG A 212 6.22 6.82 -11.26
CA ARG A 212 5.85 8.18 -11.65
C ARG A 212 5.05 8.88 -10.57
N HIS A 213 4.14 8.15 -9.90
CA HIS A 213 3.31 8.66 -8.82
C HIS A 213 4.16 9.21 -7.68
N LEU A 214 5.22 8.52 -7.26
CA LEU A 214 6.16 9.04 -6.26
C LEU A 214 6.79 10.38 -6.66
N HIS A 215 7.11 10.61 -7.94
CA HIS A 215 7.62 11.90 -8.40
C HIS A 215 6.53 12.98 -8.40
N ILE A 216 5.28 12.62 -8.71
CA ILE A 216 4.13 13.55 -8.62
C ILE A 216 3.92 13.95 -7.17
N ASP A 217 3.92 13.00 -6.24
CA ASP A 217 3.78 13.26 -4.80
C ASP A 217 4.88 14.19 -4.28
N GLN A 218 6.13 13.96 -4.69
CA GLN A 218 7.23 14.85 -4.34
C GLN A 218 7.01 16.27 -4.86
N HIS A 219 6.53 16.43 -6.10
CA HIS A 219 6.17 17.75 -6.63
C HIS A 219 5.03 18.39 -5.84
N LEU A 220 3.99 17.63 -5.48
CA LEU A 220 2.87 18.11 -4.67
C LEU A 220 3.35 18.58 -3.29
N ILE A 221 4.14 17.77 -2.59
CA ILE A 221 4.67 18.10 -1.25
C ILE A 221 5.54 19.36 -1.31
N THR A 222 6.41 19.49 -2.32
CA THR A 222 7.37 20.58 -2.39
C THR A 222 6.78 21.89 -2.89
N ARG A 223 5.77 21.86 -3.78
CA ARG A 223 5.22 23.04 -4.43
C ARG A 223 3.92 23.55 -3.82
N CYS A 224 3.09 22.66 -3.28
CA CYS A 224 1.73 23.02 -2.90
C CYS A 224 1.59 23.45 -1.45
N ILE A 225 2.57 23.19 -0.58
CA ILE A 225 2.39 23.32 0.86
C ILE A 225 3.42 24.21 1.53
N PRO A 226 2.95 25.25 2.25
CA PRO A 226 3.83 26.15 2.99
C PRO A 226 4.59 25.42 4.11
N ARG A 227 5.92 25.60 4.18
CA ARG A 227 6.78 25.05 5.25
C ARG A 227 6.41 25.46 6.67
N ARG A 228 5.59 26.51 6.83
CA ARG A 228 5.21 27.09 8.13
C ARG A 228 4.53 26.14 9.12
N LYS A 229 4.07 24.97 8.67
CA LYS A 229 3.30 24.02 9.49
C LYS A 229 3.97 22.64 9.60
N GLU A 230 5.27 22.55 9.41
CA GLU A 230 6.01 21.27 9.37
C GLU A 230 5.80 20.42 10.63
N ARG A 231 5.87 21.02 11.83
CA ARG A 231 5.66 20.29 13.10
C ARG A 231 4.26 19.68 13.22
N LEU A 232 3.23 20.43 12.80
CA LEU A 232 1.86 19.95 12.80
C LEU A 232 1.68 18.83 11.74
N ASN A 233 2.25 19.02 10.56
CA ASN A 233 2.24 18.00 9.51
C ASN A 233 2.92 16.71 9.97
N ALA A 234 4.07 16.78 10.60
CA ALA A 234 4.78 15.63 11.14
C ALA A 234 3.97 14.91 12.24
N TRP A 235 3.31 15.66 13.11
CA TRP A 235 2.45 15.10 14.14
C TRP A 235 1.22 14.39 13.55
N LEU A 236 0.52 15.00 12.60
CA LEU A 236 -0.65 14.44 11.92
C LEU A 236 -0.26 13.20 11.11
N PHE A 237 0.84 13.26 10.35
CA PHE A 237 1.39 12.11 9.62
C PHE A 237 1.66 10.92 10.55
N THR A 238 2.33 11.16 11.67
CA THR A 238 2.60 10.11 12.67
C THR A 238 1.31 9.51 13.24
N ARG A 239 0.25 10.29 13.37
CA ARG A 239 -1.07 9.80 13.80
C ARG A 239 -1.74 8.94 12.74
N MET A 240 -1.66 9.32 11.46
CA MET A 240 -2.18 8.51 10.35
C MET A 240 -1.45 7.16 10.24
N LEU A 241 -0.12 7.14 10.33
CA LEU A 241 0.65 5.91 10.37
C LEU A 241 0.24 4.99 11.53
N GLY A 242 -0.08 5.57 12.69
CA GLY A 242 -0.61 4.81 13.83
C GLY A 242 -1.92 4.08 13.50
N GLY A 243 -2.71 4.60 12.56
CA GLY A 243 -3.91 3.94 12.05
C GLY A 243 -3.61 2.65 11.25
N VAL A 244 -2.54 2.64 10.45
CA VAL A 244 -2.09 1.44 9.71
C VAL A 244 -1.69 0.32 10.66
N LEU A 245 -1.07 0.69 11.79
CA LEU A 245 -0.65 -0.24 12.83
C LEU A 245 -1.80 -0.69 13.74
N HIS A 246 -3.03 -0.17 13.51
CA HIS A 246 -4.18 -0.51 14.33
C HIS A 246 -4.75 -1.88 13.95
N ILE A 247 -4.33 -2.91 14.69
CA ILE A 247 -4.88 -4.26 14.56
C ILE A 247 -6.02 -4.41 15.56
N SER A 248 -7.21 -4.81 15.08
CA SER A 248 -8.41 -4.98 15.89
C SER A 248 -9.19 -6.25 15.51
N ARG A 249 -10.06 -6.71 16.42
CA ARG A 249 -10.94 -7.88 16.15
C ARG A 249 -11.85 -7.71 14.92
N LYS A 250 -12.18 -6.47 14.55
CA LYS A 250 -12.98 -6.16 13.35
C LYS A 250 -12.11 -5.86 12.12
N GLY A 251 -10.79 -5.91 12.26
CA GLY A 251 -9.83 -5.57 11.20
C GLY A 251 -9.75 -6.63 10.10
N SER A 252 -9.23 -6.22 8.95
CA SER A 252 -9.11 -7.06 7.77
C SER A 252 -8.26 -8.32 8.00
N GLY A 253 -7.18 -8.24 8.80
CA GLY A 253 -6.36 -9.40 9.13
C GLY A 253 -7.12 -10.49 9.90
N VAL A 254 -7.99 -10.10 10.83
CA VAL A 254 -8.85 -11.06 11.56
C VAL A 254 -9.91 -11.66 10.64
N ARG A 255 -10.45 -10.89 9.67
CA ARG A 255 -11.38 -11.45 8.66
C ARG A 255 -10.70 -12.50 7.78
N VAL A 256 -9.41 -12.34 7.48
CA VAL A 256 -8.62 -13.40 6.80
C VAL A 256 -8.59 -14.67 7.63
N ILE A 257 -8.39 -14.59 8.95
CA ILE A 257 -8.43 -15.78 9.82
C ILE A 257 -9.81 -16.44 9.81
N HIS A 258 -10.89 -15.65 9.88
CA HIS A 258 -12.24 -16.21 9.79
C HIS A 258 -12.47 -16.93 8.45
N GLN A 259 -11.97 -16.40 7.33
CA GLN A 259 -12.09 -17.06 6.04
C GLN A 259 -11.19 -18.29 5.95
N LEU A 260 -9.98 -18.23 6.50
CA LEU A 260 -9.08 -19.38 6.56
C LEU A 260 -9.74 -20.57 7.27
N VAL A 261 -10.40 -20.32 8.40
CA VAL A 261 -11.12 -21.37 9.14
C VAL A 261 -12.33 -21.92 8.37
N ARG A 262 -13.00 -21.11 7.55
CA ARG A 262 -14.05 -21.61 6.63
C ARG A 262 -13.50 -22.50 5.55
N ASP A 263 -12.35 -22.12 4.98
CA ASP A 263 -11.66 -22.87 3.92
C ASP A 263 -10.94 -24.14 4.47
N CYS A 264 -10.56 -24.12 5.77
CA CYS A 264 -9.85 -25.18 6.48
C CYS A 264 -10.56 -25.48 7.83
N PRO A 265 -11.70 -26.21 7.83
CA PRO A 265 -12.53 -26.41 9.02
C PRO A 265 -11.81 -27.10 10.19
N GLU A 266 -10.76 -27.84 9.94
CA GLU A 266 -9.91 -28.46 10.96
C GLU A 266 -9.21 -27.43 11.88
N LEU A 267 -9.11 -26.17 11.43
CA LEU A 267 -8.61 -25.06 12.25
C LEU A 267 -9.65 -24.46 13.20
N ALA A 268 -10.91 -24.95 13.20
CA ALA A 268 -11.99 -24.34 13.99
C ALA A 268 -11.68 -24.25 15.48
N SER A 269 -11.06 -25.29 16.06
CA SER A 269 -10.64 -25.31 17.47
C SER A 269 -9.50 -24.32 17.80
N ARG A 270 -8.75 -23.88 16.78
CA ARG A 270 -7.62 -22.96 16.92
C ARG A 270 -7.93 -21.52 16.48
N GLN A 271 -9.18 -21.25 16.06
CA GLN A 271 -9.55 -19.94 15.52
C GLN A 271 -9.21 -18.78 16.45
N GLU A 272 -9.56 -18.90 17.73
CA GLU A 272 -9.29 -17.82 18.69
C GLU A 272 -7.78 -17.67 18.96
N GLU A 273 -7.03 -18.76 19.00
CA GLU A 273 -5.57 -18.74 19.12
C GLU A 273 -4.93 -17.94 17.96
N LEU A 274 -5.34 -18.20 16.72
CA LEU A 274 -4.86 -17.49 15.52
C LEU A 274 -5.26 -16.01 15.56
N ILE A 275 -6.46 -15.67 16.00
CA ILE A 275 -6.93 -14.29 16.17
C ILE A 275 -6.07 -13.56 17.19
N GLN A 276 -5.80 -14.16 18.35
CA GLN A 276 -4.96 -13.56 19.40
C GLN A 276 -3.52 -13.32 18.91
N ALA A 277 -2.97 -14.25 18.14
CA ALA A 277 -1.65 -14.09 17.56
C ALA A 277 -1.58 -12.87 16.61
N VAL A 278 -2.59 -12.68 15.75
CA VAL A 278 -2.69 -11.49 14.89
C VAL A 278 -2.84 -10.21 15.71
N LEU A 279 -3.68 -10.22 16.75
CA LEU A 279 -3.88 -9.04 17.61
C LEU A 279 -2.61 -8.64 18.39
N ALA A 280 -1.78 -9.61 18.77
CA ALA A 280 -0.52 -9.41 19.48
C ALA A 280 0.57 -8.73 18.60
N LEU A 281 0.43 -8.73 17.29
CA LEU A 281 1.41 -8.11 16.38
C LEU A 281 1.55 -6.60 16.57
N LYS A 282 0.57 -5.94 17.17
CA LYS A 282 0.65 -4.49 17.48
C LYS A 282 1.90 -4.13 18.31
N GLY A 283 2.38 -5.02 19.18
CA GLY A 283 3.60 -4.85 19.97
C GLY A 283 4.83 -5.55 19.40
N ASN A 284 4.71 -6.25 18.29
CA ASN A 284 5.79 -6.99 17.67
C ASN A 284 6.68 -6.05 16.85
N ARG A 285 7.90 -5.76 17.36
CA ARG A 285 8.86 -4.85 16.71
C ARG A 285 9.26 -5.33 15.31
N GLN A 286 9.45 -6.63 15.11
CA GLN A 286 9.85 -7.20 13.83
C GLN A 286 8.75 -6.97 12.79
N PHE A 287 7.47 -7.19 13.16
CA PHE A 287 6.33 -6.91 12.30
C PHE A 287 6.21 -5.41 11.98
N VAL A 288 6.32 -4.53 12.98
CA VAL A 288 6.26 -3.07 12.75
C VAL A 288 7.41 -2.61 11.86
N HIS A 289 8.62 -3.15 12.07
CA HIS A 289 9.78 -2.86 11.23
C HIS A 289 9.60 -3.36 9.79
N SER A 290 8.90 -4.50 9.58
CA SER A 290 8.64 -5.01 8.23
C SER A 290 7.71 -4.13 7.41
N LEU A 291 6.89 -3.29 8.04
CA LEU A 291 5.95 -2.41 7.33
C LEU A 291 6.60 -1.08 6.88
N PHE A 292 7.55 -0.57 7.69
CA PHE A 292 8.12 0.77 7.47
C PHE A 292 9.64 0.73 7.73
N ASN A 293 10.43 0.67 6.67
CA ASN A 293 11.89 0.71 6.73
C ASN A 293 12.48 1.24 5.42
N ARG A 294 13.78 1.54 5.39
CA ARG A 294 14.46 2.08 4.20
C ARG A 294 14.52 1.15 3.00
N HIS A 295 14.38 -0.16 3.18
CA HIS A 295 14.28 -1.09 2.06
C HIS A 295 12.94 -0.92 1.33
N ILE A 296 11.86 -0.75 2.11
CA ILE A 296 10.49 -0.59 1.60
C ILE A 296 10.28 0.81 1.05
N MET A 297 10.69 1.86 1.80
CA MET A 297 10.41 3.26 1.50
C MET A 297 11.69 4.12 1.43
N PRO A 298 12.67 3.79 0.55
CA PRO A 298 13.93 4.53 0.50
C PRO A 298 13.75 5.99 0.09
N HIS A 299 12.85 6.30 -0.84
CA HIS A 299 12.61 7.64 -1.34
C HIS A 299 11.85 8.50 -0.32
N THR A 300 10.78 7.97 0.26
CA THR A 300 10.02 8.65 1.33
C THR A 300 10.94 8.98 2.50
N PHE A 301 11.75 8.01 2.95
CA PHE A 301 12.65 8.24 4.09
C PHE A 301 13.75 9.26 3.78
N HIS A 302 14.28 9.25 2.55
CA HIS A 302 15.23 10.28 2.13
C HIS A 302 14.61 11.68 2.21
N MET A 303 13.38 11.86 1.78
CA MET A 303 12.68 13.14 1.89
C MET A 303 12.35 13.52 3.34
N LEU A 304 11.96 12.54 4.18
CA LEU A 304 11.70 12.78 5.61
C LEU A 304 12.98 13.22 6.36
N ASP A 305 14.16 12.69 5.98
CA ASP A 305 15.44 13.07 6.57
C ASP A 305 15.75 14.56 6.41
N GLN A 306 15.29 15.18 5.32
CA GLN A 306 15.51 16.60 5.04
C GLN A 306 14.63 17.54 5.87
N VAL A 307 13.61 17.01 6.58
CA VAL A 307 12.65 17.80 7.35
C VAL A 307 12.88 17.58 8.84
N GLU A 308 13.36 18.62 9.53
CA GLU A 308 13.68 18.56 10.97
C GLU A 308 12.51 18.11 11.84
N ALA A 309 11.28 18.44 11.47
CA ALA A 309 10.10 18.06 12.21
C ALA A 309 9.90 16.53 12.32
N PHE A 310 10.53 15.73 11.46
CA PHE A 310 10.50 14.27 11.50
C PHE A 310 11.66 13.64 12.29
N ALA A 311 12.56 14.42 12.91
CA ALA A 311 13.73 13.91 13.63
C ALA A 311 13.38 12.84 14.69
N ARG A 312 12.21 12.93 15.31
CA ARG A 312 11.74 11.98 16.32
C ARG A 312 10.78 10.90 15.79
N LEU A 313 10.62 10.78 14.47
CA LEU A 313 9.68 9.84 13.89
C LEU A 313 10.03 8.38 14.24
N GLY A 314 11.33 8.04 14.33
CA GLY A 314 11.81 6.71 14.70
C GLY A 314 11.36 6.20 16.07
N GLU A 315 10.98 7.09 16.98
CA GLU A 315 10.40 6.71 18.28
C GLU A 315 9.06 5.96 18.12
N ARG A 316 8.36 6.17 17.01
CA ARG A 316 7.05 5.56 16.71
C ARG A 316 7.06 4.67 15.49
N MET A 317 7.98 4.93 14.56
CA MET A 317 8.14 4.21 13.30
C MET A 317 9.44 3.40 13.40
N ALA A 318 9.35 2.16 13.89
CA ALA A 318 10.50 1.35 14.30
C ALA A 318 11.55 1.11 13.19
N GLY A 319 11.21 1.29 11.93
CA GLY A 319 12.15 1.15 10.81
C GLY A 319 12.75 2.47 10.31
N TYR A 320 12.35 3.61 10.89
CA TYR A 320 12.91 4.89 10.52
C TYR A 320 14.14 5.22 11.36
N ASP A 321 15.29 5.20 10.71
CA ASP A 321 16.59 5.66 11.20
C ASP A 321 16.96 6.93 10.41
N ARG A 322 16.86 8.10 11.03
CA ARG A 322 17.20 9.36 10.38
C ARG A 322 18.68 9.36 9.97
N GLN A 323 18.93 9.62 8.69
CA GLN A 323 20.27 9.83 8.17
C GLN A 323 20.47 11.35 8.00
N THR A 324 21.41 11.90 8.76
CA THR A 324 21.89 13.28 8.57
C THR A 324 23.02 13.23 7.56
N SER A 325 22.86 13.95 6.46
CA SER A 325 23.93 14.20 5.46
C SER A 325 25.06 15.03 6.05
#